data_4ce20a0bd7aef95cf2f79686b3b25e1f
#
_entry.id   4ce20a0bd7aef95cf2f79686b3b25e1f
#
_cell.length_a   1.000
_cell.length_b   1.000
_cell.length_c   1.000
_cell.angle_alpha   90.00
_cell.angle_beta   90.00
_cell.angle_gamma   90.00
#
_symmetry.space_group_name_H-M   'P 1'
#
loop_
_entity.id
_entity.type
_entity.pdbx_description
1 polymer ?
#
loop_
_entity_poly.entity_id
_entity_poly.type
_entity_poly.pdbx_seq_one_letter_code
_entity_poly.pdbx_strand_id
1 'polypeptide(L)'
;VAKAYWISCYREIIDPNKLAAYAKLAGPAIEAGGGRYLCRGMPANVYDNGVLERTVIIEFDSVEKALATHDSPAYKAALVALEGGVVRDMRIVPGV
;
A
#
# COMPACT_ATOMS: atom_id res chain seq x y z
N VAL A 1 -2.23 18.07 -13.86
CA VAL A 1 -2.81 17.23 -12.79
C VAL A 1 -1.68 16.71 -11.91
N ALA A 2 -1.81 16.90 -10.61
CA ALA A 2 -0.83 16.42 -9.66
C ALA A 2 -0.84 14.88 -9.62
N LYS A 3 0.34 14.30 -9.45
CA LYS A 3 0.45 12.89 -9.12
C LYS A 3 -0.13 12.63 -7.74
N ALA A 4 -0.34 11.37 -7.41
CA ALA A 4 -0.79 10.96 -6.09
C ALA A 4 0.13 9.88 -5.53
N TYR A 5 0.21 9.83 -4.21
CA TYR A 5 1.04 8.85 -3.51
C TYR A 5 0.19 8.05 -2.55
N TRP A 6 0.27 6.76 -2.70
CA TRP A 6 -0.39 5.78 -1.82
C TRP A 6 0.67 5.34 -0.82
N ILE A 7 0.48 5.68 0.44
CA ILE A 7 1.46 5.47 1.49
C ILE A 7 0.88 4.50 2.51
N SER A 8 1.51 3.33 2.62
CA SER A 8 1.13 2.29 3.58
C SER A 8 2.18 2.22 4.66
N CYS A 9 1.78 2.50 5.90
CA CYS A 9 2.64 2.39 7.07
C CYS A 9 2.13 1.26 7.94
N TYR A 10 2.88 0.17 8.01
CA TYR A 10 2.53 -0.98 8.83
C TYR A 10 2.91 -0.70 10.28
N ARG A 11 2.07 -1.11 11.21
CA ARG A 11 2.31 -1.02 12.65
C ARG A 11 2.61 -2.38 13.25
N GLU A 12 1.95 -3.42 12.74
CA GLU A 12 2.12 -4.78 13.21
C GLU A 12 1.79 -5.75 12.08
N ILE A 13 2.61 -6.78 11.93
CA ILE A 13 2.34 -7.90 11.03
C ILE A 13 1.95 -9.08 11.92
N ILE A 14 0.66 -9.39 11.95
CA ILE A 14 0.09 -10.44 12.81
C ILE A 14 0.29 -11.81 12.17
N ASP A 15 0.03 -11.90 10.85
CA ASP A 15 0.13 -13.16 10.10
C ASP A 15 0.91 -12.92 8.80
N PRO A 16 2.22 -13.28 8.79
CA PRO A 16 3.04 -13.12 7.59
C PRO A 16 2.53 -13.87 6.37
N ASN A 17 1.82 -14.99 6.56
CA ASN A 17 1.27 -15.77 5.45
C ASN A 17 0.15 -15.00 4.75
N LYS A 18 -0.68 -14.30 5.51
CA LYS A 18 -1.73 -13.45 4.95
C LYS A 18 -1.13 -12.27 4.20
N LEU A 19 -0.06 -11.69 4.72
CA LEU A 19 0.64 -10.60 4.02
C LEU A 19 1.22 -11.10 2.70
N ALA A 20 1.81 -12.29 2.67
CA ALA A 20 2.35 -12.89 1.45
C ALA A 20 1.25 -13.16 0.42
N ALA A 21 0.11 -13.69 0.85
CA ALA A 21 -1.04 -13.92 -0.02
C ALA A 21 -1.59 -12.60 -0.60
N TYR A 22 -1.68 -11.58 0.26
CA TYR A 22 -2.05 -10.23 -0.16
C TYR A 22 -1.10 -9.71 -1.24
N ALA A 23 0.20 -9.79 -1.01
CA ALA A 23 1.21 -9.25 -1.92
C ALA A 23 1.12 -9.85 -3.32
N LYS A 24 0.83 -11.15 -3.43
CA LYS A 24 0.65 -11.82 -4.71
C LYS A 24 -0.50 -11.27 -5.52
N LEU A 25 -1.55 -10.80 -4.86
CA LEU A 25 -2.73 -10.23 -5.52
C LEU A 25 -2.62 -8.72 -5.68
N ALA A 26 -2.06 -8.04 -4.70
CA ALA A 26 -1.98 -6.58 -4.69
C ALA A 26 -1.01 -6.06 -5.76
N GLY A 27 0.14 -6.69 -5.95
CA GLY A 27 1.13 -6.25 -6.93
C GLY A 27 0.54 -6.11 -8.32
N PRO A 28 -0.04 -7.17 -8.90
CA PRO A 28 -0.68 -7.09 -10.21
C PRO A 28 -1.84 -6.09 -10.27
N ALA A 29 -2.66 -5.99 -9.21
CA ALA A 29 -3.78 -5.06 -9.15
C ALA A 29 -3.30 -3.60 -9.19
N ILE A 30 -2.26 -3.28 -8.44
CA ILE A 30 -1.67 -1.94 -8.37
C ILE A 30 -1.04 -1.57 -9.72
N GLU A 31 -0.29 -2.49 -10.34
CA GLU A 31 0.30 -2.26 -11.65
C GLU A 31 -0.76 -2.06 -12.72
N ALA A 32 -1.82 -2.85 -12.70
CA ALA A 32 -2.94 -2.71 -13.65
C ALA A 32 -3.63 -1.35 -13.49
N GLY A 33 -3.66 -0.80 -12.29
CA GLY A 33 -4.20 0.53 -12.01
C GLY A 33 -3.27 1.69 -12.37
N GLY A 34 -2.06 1.39 -12.81
CA GLY A 34 -1.06 2.39 -13.18
C GLY A 34 -0.13 2.82 -12.03
N GLY A 35 -0.11 2.08 -10.94
CA GLY A 35 0.77 2.35 -9.81
C GLY A 35 2.21 1.95 -10.07
N ARG A 36 3.13 2.73 -9.53
CA ARG A 36 4.58 2.47 -9.59
C ARG A 36 5.13 2.48 -8.17
N TYR A 37 5.76 1.39 -7.76
CA TYR A 37 6.41 1.33 -6.45
C TYR A 37 7.62 2.25 -6.43
N LEU A 38 7.65 3.19 -5.48
CA LEU A 38 8.80 4.06 -5.24
C LEU A 38 9.70 3.50 -4.14
N CYS A 39 9.09 2.96 -3.09
CA CYS A 39 9.83 2.22 -2.07
C CYS A 39 8.92 1.16 -1.45
N ARG A 40 9.54 0.11 -0.91
CA ARG A 40 8.84 -0.99 -0.28
C ARG A 40 9.84 -1.75 0.60
N GLY A 41 9.67 -1.68 1.88
CA GLY A 41 10.55 -2.37 2.82
C GLY A 41 10.57 -1.72 4.19
N MET A 42 11.61 -2.06 4.94
CA MET A 42 11.80 -1.50 6.28
C MET A 42 12.40 -0.11 6.20
N PRO A 43 11.95 0.84 7.04
CA PRO A 43 12.61 2.13 7.13
C PRO A 43 14.07 1.98 7.52
N ALA A 44 14.92 2.84 6.96
CA ALA A 44 16.32 2.91 7.36
C ALA A 44 16.45 3.46 8.78
N ASN A 45 15.56 4.36 9.16
CA ASN A 45 15.47 4.94 10.49
C ASN A 45 14.07 5.51 10.71
N VAL A 46 13.69 5.68 11.96
CA VAL A 46 12.42 6.32 12.34
C VAL A 46 12.68 7.40 13.38
N TYR A 47 11.82 8.42 13.37
CA TYR A 47 11.89 9.55 14.29
C TYR A 47 10.53 9.76 14.92
N ASP A 48 10.52 10.45 16.04
CA ASP A 48 9.31 10.79 16.78
C ASP A 48 8.50 9.52 17.11
N ASN A 49 7.28 9.42 16.65
CA ASN A 49 6.43 8.26 16.89
C ASN A 49 6.43 7.26 15.73
N GLY A 50 7.40 7.35 14.84
CA GLY A 50 7.53 6.41 13.72
C GLY A 50 7.73 4.99 14.20
N VAL A 51 7.05 4.04 13.56
CA VAL A 51 7.19 2.61 13.87
C VAL A 51 8.19 1.98 12.90
N LEU A 52 9.18 1.27 13.44
CA LEU A 52 10.16 0.56 12.62
C LEU A 52 9.53 -0.71 12.07
N GLU A 53 8.68 -0.54 11.06
CA GLU A 53 7.96 -1.62 10.41
C GLU A 53 7.77 -1.29 8.92
N ARG A 54 7.38 -2.28 8.13
CA ARG A 54 7.24 -2.18 6.68
C ARG A 54 6.52 -0.90 6.25
N THR A 55 7.08 -0.23 5.25
CA THR A 55 6.52 0.98 4.65
C THR A 55 6.54 0.84 3.14
N VAL A 56 5.46 1.25 2.49
CA VAL A 56 5.32 1.15 1.03
C VAL A 56 4.83 2.49 0.50
N ILE A 57 5.47 3.00 -0.55
CA ILE A 57 5.02 4.21 -1.25
C ILE A 57 4.85 3.86 -2.72
N ILE A 58 3.67 4.15 -3.25
CA ILE A 58 3.30 3.89 -4.64
C ILE A 58 2.85 5.20 -5.27
N GLU A 59 3.38 5.50 -6.45
CA GLU A 59 2.99 6.68 -7.20
C GLU A 59 1.94 6.33 -8.24
N PHE A 60 0.91 7.17 -8.34
CA PHE A 60 -0.10 7.13 -9.40
C PHE A 60 -0.12 8.47 -10.15
N ASP A 61 -0.60 8.46 -11.38
CA ASP A 61 -0.67 9.68 -12.19
C ASP A 61 -1.69 10.69 -11.64
N SER A 62 -2.67 10.24 -10.87
CA SER A 62 -3.70 11.10 -10.29
C SER A 62 -4.32 10.46 -9.05
N VAL A 63 -4.99 11.28 -8.25
CA VAL A 63 -5.78 10.80 -7.10
C VAL A 63 -6.86 9.85 -7.58
N GLU A 64 -7.55 10.18 -8.68
CA GLU A 64 -8.63 9.36 -9.23
C GLU A 64 -8.16 7.96 -9.56
N LYS A 65 -6.97 7.83 -10.15
CA LYS A 65 -6.41 6.51 -10.49
C LYS A 65 -6.06 5.72 -9.25
N ALA A 66 -5.51 6.36 -8.22
CA ALA A 66 -5.21 5.70 -6.95
C ALA A 66 -6.48 5.19 -6.28
N LEU A 67 -7.52 6.02 -6.22
CA LEU A 67 -8.81 5.64 -5.63
C LEU A 67 -9.47 4.50 -6.42
N ALA A 68 -9.47 4.60 -7.75
CA ALA A 68 -10.06 3.56 -8.60
C ALA A 68 -9.34 2.22 -8.44
N THR A 69 -8.03 2.24 -8.25
CA THR A 69 -7.24 1.02 -8.01
C THR A 69 -7.62 0.39 -6.66
N HIS A 70 -7.70 1.20 -5.61
CA HIS A 70 -8.10 0.72 -4.29
C HIS A 70 -9.50 0.11 -4.32
N ASP A 71 -10.41 0.69 -5.08
CA ASP A 71 -11.79 0.24 -5.15
C ASP A 71 -12.02 -0.85 -6.21
N SER A 72 -10.98 -1.23 -6.95
CA SER A 72 -11.10 -2.25 -7.99
C SER A 72 -11.39 -3.63 -7.41
N PRO A 73 -12.09 -4.51 -8.17
CA PRO A 73 -12.33 -5.88 -7.73
C PRO A 73 -11.04 -6.65 -7.45
N ALA A 74 -9.99 -6.43 -8.25
CA ALA A 74 -8.71 -7.11 -8.08
C ALA A 74 -8.04 -6.73 -6.75
N TYR A 75 -8.05 -5.44 -6.39
CA TYR A 75 -7.47 -5.02 -5.11
C TYR A 75 -8.34 -5.45 -3.93
N LYS A 76 -9.65 -5.42 -4.07
CA LYS A 76 -10.56 -5.92 -3.02
C LYS A 76 -10.30 -7.40 -2.71
N ALA A 77 -10.01 -8.21 -3.72
CA ALA A 77 -9.63 -9.61 -3.52
C ALA A 77 -8.34 -9.71 -2.68
N ALA A 78 -7.38 -8.82 -2.91
CA ALA A 78 -6.16 -8.76 -2.12
C ALA A 78 -6.47 -8.42 -0.65
N LEU A 79 -7.38 -7.47 -0.41
CA LEU A 79 -7.78 -7.09 0.95
C LEU A 79 -8.46 -8.25 1.70
N VAL A 80 -9.24 -9.07 1.01
CA VAL A 80 -9.83 -10.28 1.61
C VAL A 80 -8.74 -11.22 2.09
N ALA A 81 -7.69 -11.43 1.29
CA ALA A 81 -6.56 -12.27 1.67
C ALA A 81 -5.80 -11.72 2.89
N LEU A 82 -5.76 -10.41 3.04
CA LEU A 82 -5.04 -9.74 4.12
C LEU A 82 -5.83 -9.66 5.43
N GLU A 83 -7.14 -9.84 5.39
CA GLU A 83 -8.04 -9.57 6.50
C GLU A 83 -7.56 -10.20 7.82
N GLY A 84 -7.39 -9.36 8.85
CA GLY A 84 -6.90 -9.80 10.15
C GLY A 84 -5.40 -10.09 10.21
N GLY A 85 -4.67 -9.88 9.11
CA GLY A 85 -3.25 -10.23 9.03
C GLY A 85 -2.29 -9.13 9.45
N VAL A 86 -2.72 -7.88 9.46
CA VAL A 86 -1.85 -6.74 9.77
C VAL A 86 -2.65 -5.64 10.47
N VAL A 87 -1.90 -4.74 11.14
CA VAL A 87 -2.38 -3.42 11.54
C VAL A 87 -1.56 -2.41 10.75
N ARG A 88 -2.21 -1.58 9.97
CA ARG A 88 -1.55 -0.54 9.18
C ARG A 88 -2.45 0.66 8.99
N ASP A 89 -1.87 1.81 8.72
CA ASP A 89 -2.62 2.92 8.13
C ASP A 89 -2.20 3.09 6.67
N MET A 90 -3.12 3.61 5.87
CA MET A 90 -2.90 3.85 4.46
C MET A 90 -3.49 5.20 4.11
N ARG A 91 -2.74 5.98 3.34
CA ARG A 91 -3.14 7.33 2.94
C ARG A 91 -2.91 7.50 1.45
N ILE A 92 -3.81 8.22 0.80
CA ILE A 92 -3.61 8.67 -0.58
C ILE A 92 -3.48 10.18 -0.53
N VAL A 93 -2.31 10.68 -0.89
CA VAL A 93 -1.95 12.09 -0.73
C VAL A 93 -1.64 12.68 -2.11
N PRO A 94 -2.29 13.81 -2.49
CA PRO A 94 -1.93 14.49 -3.73
C PRO A 94 -0.49 14.98 -3.67
N GLY A 95 0.21 14.87 -4.79
CA GLY A 95 1.54 15.45 -4.95
C GLY A 95 1.50 16.97 -5.07
N VAL A 96 2.64 17.58 -4.89
CA VAL A 96 2.80 19.04 -5.07
C VAL A 96 3.01 19.43 -6.53
#